data_418839159b956cdb853fa85e31a47904
#
_entry.id   418839159b956cdb853fa85e31a47904
#
_cell.length_a   1.000
_cell.length_b   1.000
_cell.length_c   1.000
_cell.angle_alpha   90.00
_cell.angle_beta   90.00
_cell.angle_gamma   90.00
#
_symmetry.space_group_name_H-M   'P 1'
#
loop_
_entity.id
_entity.type
_entity.pdbx_description
1 polymer ?
#
loop_
_entity_poly.entity_id
_entity_poly.type
_entity_poly.pdbx_seq_one_letter_code
_entity_poly.pdbx_strand_id
1 'polypeptide(L)'
;MLSNYVRGLEKKVLVNGENLCAIFMDFSKAFDTMRHNLLIAKLGAYGFSDDALFYMQKYFKNRQQRVHVNSSFSDWDIFSTGVPQGSILGPLLFNIFINDLFLFVSNSYLSNYADDNTLYTFGNDLKEVKRALNLDFRNVIEWFYENYMVLNADKCHFMCFGLNKEDETLEFDEISLKNSNKEKILGITIDNKLTFESHFTDLCTKTSQKIGVLSRIKNYLDDSKKKKK
;
A
#
# COMPACT_ATOMS: atom_id res chain seq x y z
N MET A 1 -9.40 10.44 4.82
CA MET A 1 -8.43 10.49 3.70
C MET A 1 -8.95 9.70 2.50
N LEU A 2 -9.22 8.39 2.62
CA LEU A 2 -9.71 7.54 1.51
C LEU A 2 -11.01 8.05 0.86
N SER A 3 -11.97 8.57 1.63
CA SER A 3 -13.23 9.13 1.08
C SER A 3 -13.00 10.33 0.16
N ASN A 4 -12.03 11.19 0.47
CA ASN A 4 -11.70 12.34 -0.38
C ASN A 4 -10.95 11.90 -1.65
N TYR A 5 -10.12 10.88 -1.55
CA TYR A 5 -9.45 10.25 -2.68
C TYR A 5 -10.48 9.68 -3.66
N VAL A 6 -11.38 8.81 -3.18
CA VAL A 6 -12.43 8.20 -4.01
C VAL A 6 -13.34 9.25 -4.64
N ARG A 7 -13.82 10.25 -3.88
CA ARG A 7 -14.61 11.38 -4.42
C ARG A 7 -13.87 12.17 -5.49
N GLY A 8 -12.55 12.32 -5.34
CA GLY A 8 -11.71 12.95 -6.36
C GLY A 8 -11.72 12.17 -7.66
N LEU A 9 -11.57 10.83 -7.60
CA LEU A 9 -11.64 9.94 -8.75
C LEU A 9 -13.02 9.98 -9.42
N GLU A 10 -14.10 9.85 -8.64
CA GLU A 10 -15.47 9.92 -9.13
C GLU A 10 -15.72 11.22 -9.90
N LYS A 11 -15.35 12.38 -9.33
CA LYS A 11 -15.53 13.67 -9.96
C LYS A 11 -14.79 13.76 -11.30
N LYS A 12 -13.55 13.27 -11.38
CA LYS A 12 -12.75 13.32 -12.59
C LYS A 12 -13.34 12.45 -13.70
N VAL A 13 -13.69 11.21 -13.37
CA VAL A 13 -14.16 10.22 -14.34
C VAL A 13 -15.65 10.43 -14.68
N LEU A 14 -16.52 10.47 -13.68
CA LEU A 14 -17.97 10.45 -13.90
C LEU A 14 -18.56 11.82 -14.22
N VAL A 15 -17.98 12.90 -13.69
CA VAL A 15 -18.50 14.26 -13.91
C VAL A 15 -17.81 14.95 -15.06
N ASN A 16 -16.47 14.89 -15.13
CA ASN A 16 -15.70 15.60 -16.15
C ASN A 16 -15.49 14.75 -17.42
N GLY A 17 -15.71 13.43 -17.37
CA GLY A 17 -15.45 12.52 -18.49
C GLY A 17 -13.95 12.36 -18.82
N GLU A 18 -13.07 12.66 -17.87
CA GLU A 18 -11.62 12.51 -18.04
C GLU A 18 -11.22 11.03 -18.00
N ASN A 19 -10.21 10.65 -18.79
CA ASN A 19 -9.59 9.35 -18.66
C ASN A 19 -8.72 9.37 -17.40
N LEU A 20 -8.88 8.39 -16.52
CA LEU A 20 -8.05 8.21 -15.32
C LEU A 20 -7.45 6.81 -15.36
N CYS A 21 -6.15 6.72 -15.16
CA CYS A 21 -5.44 5.46 -15.00
C CYS A 21 -4.63 5.44 -13.70
N ALA A 22 -4.55 4.28 -13.10
CA ALA A 22 -3.81 4.06 -11.86
C ALA A 22 -2.98 2.78 -11.91
N ILE A 23 -1.83 2.79 -11.23
CA ILE A 23 -1.02 1.61 -10.92
C ILE A 23 -1.07 1.40 -9.41
N PHE A 24 -1.53 0.23 -8.99
CA PHE A 24 -1.51 -0.21 -7.60
C PHE A 24 -0.25 -1.02 -7.39
N MET A 25 0.57 -0.63 -6.42
CA MET A 25 1.89 -1.20 -6.19
C MET A 25 1.92 -1.89 -4.81
N ASP A 26 2.39 -3.13 -4.80
CA ASP A 26 2.61 -3.90 -3.57
C ASP A 26 4.11 -4.14 -3.36
N PHE A 27 4.57 -4.01 -2.14
CA PHE A 27 5.97 -4.19 -1.80
C PHE A 27 6.22 -5.55 -1.18
N SER A 28 7.25 -6.23 -1.65
CA SER A 28 7.68 -7.46 -1.02
C SER A 28 8.35 -7.15 0.32
N LYS A 29 7.67 -7.50 1.43
CA LYS A 29 8.23 -7.38 2.78
C LYS A 29 8.79 -5.99 3.11
N ALA A 30 8.05 -4.93 2.76
CA ALA A 30 8.48 -3.54 2.87
C ALA A 30 9.13 -3.19 4.21
N PHE A 31 8.51 -3.61 5.32
CA PHE A 31 9.01 -3.36 6.67
C PHE A 31 10.25 -4.19 7.04
N ASP A 32 10.52 -5.28 6.34
CA ASP A 32 11.63 -6.22 6.65
C ASP A 32 12.89 -5.93 5.81
N THR A 33 12.75 -5.21 4.67
CA THR A 33 13.85 -5.00 3.71
C THR A 33 14.60 -3.69 3.90
N MET A 34 14.06 -2.75 4.67
CA MET A 34 14.64 -1.42 4.89
C MET A 34 16.06 -1.51 5.48
N ARG A 35 17.06 -0.96 4.79
CA ARG A 35 18.45 -0.96 5.26
C ARG A 35 18.67 0.11 6.34
N HIS A 36 19.20 -0.28 7.50
CA HIS A 36 19.40 0.61 8.65
C HIS A 36 20.36 1.78 8.34
N ASN A 37 21.47 1.52 7.62
CA ASN A 37 22.42 2.57 7.25
C ASN A 37 21.79 3.62 6.34
N LEU A 38 20.96 3.19 5.39
CA LEU A 38 20.24 4.11 4.48
C LEU A 38 19.17 4.91 5.23
N LEU A 39 18.41 4.27 6.13
CA LEU A 39 17.47 4.97 7.00
C LEU A 39 18.16 6.06 7.83
N ILE A 40 19.31 5.74 8.44
CA ILE A 40 20.06 6.72 9.24
C ILE A 40 20.57 7.87 8.37
N ALA A 41 21.04 7.59 7.15
CA ALA A 41 21.43 8.63 6.19
C ALA A 41 20.25 9.55 5.82
N LYS A 42 19.05 8.97 5.56
CA LYS A 42 17.84 9.75 5.30
C LYS A 42 17.42 10.59 6.51
N LEU A 43 17.46 10.05 7.73
CA LEU A 43 17.20 10.82 8.95
C LEU A 43 18.15 12.02 9.07
N GLY A 44 19.44 11.84 8.78
CA GLY A 44 20.40 12.93 8.74
C GLY A 44 20.06 13.99 7.69
N ALA A 45 19.68 13.57 6.48
CA ALA A 45 19.24 14.47 5.41
C ALA A 45 17.96 15.25 5.78
N TYR A 46 17.08 14.68 6.60
CA TYR A 46 15.90 15.36 7.16
C TYR A 46 16.20 16.28 8.34
N GLY A 47 17.48 16.41 8.76
CA GLY A 47 17.91 17.36 9.79
C GLY A 47 17.82 16.82 11.22
N PHE A 48 17.80 15.51 11.41
CA PHE A 48 17.93 14.93 12.76
C PHE A 48 19.32 15.22 13.33
N SER A 49 19.39 15.57 14.64
CA SER A 49 20.64 15.85 15.31
C SER A 49 21.54 14.60 15.42
N ASP A 50 22.86 14.81 15.56
CA ASP A 50 23.83 13.74 15.71
C ASP A 50 23.49 12.82 16.91
N ASP A 51 23.00 13.36 18.01
CA ASP A 51 22.55 12.58 19.17
C ASP A 51 21.37 11.67 18.82
N ALA A 52 20.39 12.18 18.04
CA ALA A 52 19.26 11.38 17.57
C ALA A 52 19.71 10.27 16.61
N LEU A 53 20.62 10.59 15.67
CA LEU A 53 21.20 9.61 14.76
C LEU A 53 21.98 8.53 15.50
N PHE A 54 22.79 8.92 16.49
CA PHE A 54 23.52 7.98 17.36
C PHE A 54 22.55 7.07 18.14
N TYR A 55 21.45 7.63 18.66
CA TYR A 55 20.43 6.84 19.33
C TYR A 55 19.79 5.81 18.38
N MET A 56 19.46 6.20 17.15
CA MET A 56 18.91 5.29 16.14
C MET A 56 19.91 4.19 15.75
N GLN A 57 21.19 4.53 15.59
CA GLN A 57 22.25 3.53 15.38
C GLN A 57 22.30 2.51 16.52
N LYS A 58 22.21 2.94 17.77
CA LYS A 58 22.16 2.06 18.94
C LYS A 58 20.90 1.22 19.00
N TYR A 59 19.76 1.78 18.59
CA TYR A 59 18.49 1.07 18.53
C TYR A 59 18.54 -0.16 17.62
N PHE A 60 19.24 -0.09 16.50
CA PHE A 60 19.39 -1.20 15.55
C PHE A 60 20.60 -2.09 15.81
N LYS A 61 21.63 -1.59 16.49
CA LYS A 61 22.90 -2.30 16.68
C LYS A 61 22.75 -3.56 17.52
N ASN A 62 23.28 -4.68 17.00
CA ASN A 62 23.31 -5.98 17.70
C ASN A 62 21.92 -6.48 18.14
N ARG A 63 20.86 -6.02 17.46
CA ARG A 63 19.53 -6.52 17.73
C ARG A 63 19.38 -7.93 17.24
N GLN A 64 18.82 -8.80 18.07
CA GLN A 64 18.59 -10.21 17.76
C GLN A 64 17.12 -10.55 17.92
N GLN A 65 16.66 -11.53 17.17
CA GLN A 65 15.32 -12.08 17.25
C GLN A 65 15.36 -13.60 17.20
N ARG A 66 14.32 -14.24 17.73
CA ARG A 66 14.07 -15.68 17.59
C ARG A 66 12.57 -15.96 17.54
N VAL A 67 12.21 -17.06 16.93
CA VAL A 67 10.81 -17.52 16.86
C VAL A 67 10.52 -18.40 18.07
N HIS A 68 9.33 -18.23 18.65
CA HIS A 68 8.82 -19.07 19.72
C HIS A 68 7.47 -19.69 19.28
N VAL A 69 7.42 -21.02 19.20
CA VAL A 69 6.22 -21.78 18.83
C VAL A 69 6.09 -23.00 19.74
N ASN A 70 4.94 -23.18 20.35
CA ASN A 70 4.62 -24.36 21.19
C ASN A 70 5.74 -24.74 22.19
N SER A 71 6.22 -23.78 22.95
CA SER A 71 7.31 -23.94 23.94
C SER A 71 8.70 -24.26 23.37
N SER A 72 8.87 -24.25 22.06
CA SER A 72 10.17 -24.41 21.38
C SER A 72 10.64 -23.07 20.84
N PHE A 73 11.96 -22.85 20.90
CA PHE A 73 12.61 -21.64 20.37
C PHE A 73 13.51 -22.01 19.20
N SER A 74 13.54 -21.15 18.19
CA SER A 74 14.61 -21.17 17.19
C SER A 74 15.92 -20.66 17.77
N ASP A 75 17.02 -20.83 17.04
CA ASP A 75 18.26 -20.11 17.31
C ASP A 75 18.05 -18.59 17.19
N TRP A 76 18.96 -17.84 17.82
CA TRP A 76 19.00 -16.39 17.70
C TRP A 76 19.51 -15.99 16.32
N ASP A 77 18.82 -15.08 15.66
CA ASP A 77 19.22 -14.49 14.39
C ASP A 77 19.43 -12.98 14.54
N ILE A 78 20.39 -12.45 13.76
CA ILE A 78 20.73 -11.02 13.78
C ILE A 78 19.69 -10.24 12.96
N PHE A 79 19.11 -9.22 13.56
CA PHE A 79 18.21 -8.30 12.90
C PHE A 79 19.00 -7.26 12.10
N SER A 80 19.36 -7.59 10.85
CA SER A 80 20.25 -6.79 10.00
C SER A 80 19.54 -5.75 9.12
N THR A 81 18.25 -5.96 8.85
CA THR A 81 17.40 -5.09 7.99
C THR A 81 16.01 -4.98 8.58
N GLY A 82 15.26 -3.99 8.12
CA GLY A 82 13.87 -3.77 8.49
C GLY A 82 13.68 -3.06 9.83
N VAL A 83 12.43 -2.96 10.23
CA VAL A 83 12.02 -2.46 11.55
C VAL A 83 11.24 -3.53 12.30
N PRO A 84 11.41 -3.63 13.64
CA PRO A 84 10.72 -4.67 14.40
C PRO A 84 9.22 -4.52 14.28
N GLN A 85 8.55 -5.55 13.78
CA GLN A 85 7.09 -5.57 13.68
C GLN A 85 6.47 -5.47 15.07
N GLY A 86 5.45 -4.61 15.20
CA GLY A 86 4.80 -4.31 16.49
C GLY A 86 5.55 -3.26 17.33
N SER A 87 6.69 -2.72 16.88
CA SER A 87 7.32 -1.56 17.54
C SER A 87 6.54 -0.27 17.26
N ILE A 88 6.53 0.64 18.22
CA ILE A 88 5.90 1.97 18.06
C ILE A 88 6.62 2.79 16.98
N LEU A 89 7.95 2.66 16.86
CA LEU A 89 8.76 3.41 15.91
C LEU A 89 8.70 2.84 14.49
N GLY A 90 8.38 1.56 14.31
CA GLY A 90 8.39 0.91 12.99
C GLY A 90 7.61 1.67 11.91
N PRO A 91 6.31 1.94 12.11
CA PRO A 91 5.52 2.68 11.12
C PRO A 91 6.04 4.10 10.85
N LEU A 92 6.54 4.80 11.88
CA LEU A 92 7.09 6.15 11.72
C LEU A 92 8.38 6.12 10.89
N LEU A 93 9.30 5.21 11.20
CA LEU A 93 10.56 5.07 10.48
C LEU A 93 10.34 4.64 9.03
N PHE A 94 9.36 3.78 8.78
CA PHE A 94 8.97 3.41 7.43
C PHE A 94 8.43 4.61 6.65
N ASN A 95 7.53 5.40 7.24
CA ASN A 95 7.00 6.61 6.60
C ASN A 95 8.10 7.62 6.28
N ILE A 96 9.08 7.81 7.17
CA ILE A 96 10.23 8.67 6.91
C ILE A 96 11.09 8.10 5.77
N PHE A 97 11.30 6.77 5.77
CA PHE A 97 12.11 6.11 4.76
C PHE A 97 11.55 6.27 3.34
N ILE A 98 10.21 6.13 3.18
CA ILE A 98 9.55 6.20 1.87
C ILE A 98 9.21 7.64 1.44
N ASN A 99 9.34 8.62 2.32
CA ASN A 99 8.85 9.99 2.07
C ASN A 99 9.49 10.66 0.85
N ASP A 100 10.74 10.37 0.52
CA ASP A 100 11.43 10.93 -0.64
C ASP A 100 10.97 10.32 -1.98
N LEU A 101 10.21 9.23 -1.98
CA LEU A 101 9.57 8.67 -3.18
C LEU A 101 8.72 9.73 -3.91
N PHE A 102 8.09 10.65 -3.17
CA PHE A 102 7.29 11.73 -3.76
C PHE A 102 8.10 12.67 -4.67
N LEU A 103 9.42 12.75 -4.49
CA LEU A 103 10.30 13.57 -5.32
C LEU A 103 10.54 12.98 -6.73
N PHE A 104 10.24 11.69 -6.89
CA PHE A 104 10.42 10.96 -8.16
C PHE A 104 9.18 10.98 -9.05
N VAL A 105 8.08 11.57 -8.58
CA VAL A 105 6.80 11.65 -9.29
C VAL A 105 6.56 13.11 -9.71
N SER A 106 6.49 13.37 -11.02
CA SER A 106 6.36 14.72 -11.59
C SER A 106 5.14 14.92 -12.49
N ASN A 107 4.66 13.86 -13.15
CA ASN A 107 3.58 13.90 -14.13
C ASN A 107 2.29 13.25 -13.63
N SER A 108 2.36 12.61 -12.48
CA SER A 108 1.30 11.83 -11.86
C SER A 108 1.12 12.23 -10.40
N TYR A 109 0.14 11.64 -9.76
CA TYR A 109 -0.09 11.78 -8.32
C TYR A 109 0.24 10.46 -7.63
N LEU A 110 0.93 10.54 -6.51
CA LEU A 110 1.22 9.40 -5.66
C LEU A 110 0.36 9.46 -4.41
N SER A 111 -0.39 8.41 -4.14
CA SER A 111 -1.08 8.18 -2.87
C SER A 111 -0.37 7.06 -2.13
N ASN A 112 0.10 7.36 -0.92
CA ASN A 112 0.82 6.41 -0.08
C ASN A 112 0.06 6.20 1.23
N TYR A 113 -0.11 4.95 1.63
CA TYR A 113 -0.60 4.56 2.93
C TYR A 113 0.14 3.31 3.40
N ALA A 114 1.17 3.51 4.22
CA ALA A 114 2.12 2.49 4.61
C ALA A 114 2.75 1.80 3.37
N ASP A 115 2.54 0.50 3.22
CA ASP A 115 2.99 -0.30 2.08
C ASP A 115 2.06 -0.25 0.86
N ASP A 116 0.82 0.23 1.01
CA ASP A 116 -0.11 0.42 -0.10
C ASP A 116 0.20 1.74 -0.85
N ASN A 117 0.70 1.64 -2.07
CA ASN A 117 1.02 2.79 -2.92
C ASN A 117 0.21 2.75 -4.21
N THR A 118 -0.32 3.90 -4.57
CA THR A 118 -1.07 4.07 -5.82
C THR A 118 -0.53 5.27 -6.58
N LEU A 119 -0.01 5.04 -7.77
CA LEU A 119 0.36 6.07 -8.73
C LEU A 119 -0.80 6.25 -9.70
N TYR A 120 -1.30 7.49 -9.88
CA TYR A 120 -2.43 7.74 -10.76
C TYR A 120 -2.31 9.08 -11.49
N THR A 121 -2.91 9.16 -12.66
CA THR A 121 -3.02 10.40 -13.41
C THR A 121 -4.31 10.43 -14.23
N PHE A 122 -4.71 11.60 -14.68
CA PHE A 122 -5.94 11.80 -15.43
C PHE A 122 -5.77 12.89 -16.49
N GLY A 123 -6.62 12.85 -17.52
CA GLY A 123 -6.60 13.82 -18.61
C GLY A 123 -7.58 13.46 -19.72
N ASN A 124 -7.68 14.31 -20.74
CA ASN A 124 -8.61 14.12 -21.84
C ASN A 124 -8.11 13.10 -22.87
N ASP A 125 -6.81 12.96 -23.04
CA ASP A 125 -6.21 11.99 -23.96
C ASP A 125 -5.62 10.79 -23.20
N LEU A 126 -6.18 9.61 -23.44
CA LEU A 126 -5.73 8.36 -22.80
C LEU A 126 -4.26 8.03 -23.10
N LYS A 127 -3.77 8.35 -24.30
CA LYS A 127 -2.37 8.09 -24.67
C LYS A 127 -1.42 8.93 -23.84
N GLU A 128 -1.73 10.20 -23.65
CA GLU A 128 -0.92 11.11 -22.81
C GLU A 128 -1.00 10.71 -21.32
N VAL A 129 -2.18 10.28 -20.85
CA VAL A 129 -2.37 9.75 -19.49
C VAL A 129 -1.48 8.53 -19.26
N LYS A 130 -1.50 7.55 -20.16
CA LYS A 130 -0.64 6.35 -20.09
C LYS A 130 0.84 6.71 -20.16
N ARG A 131 1.22 7.65 -21.02
CA ARG A 131 2.59 8.10 -21.15
C ARG A 131 3.12 8.75 -19.88
N ALA A 132 2.35 9.66 -19.29
CA ALA A 132 2.70 10.33 -18.04
C ALA A 132 2.86 9.31 -16.90
N LEU A 133 1.93 8.36 -16.80
CA LEU A 133 1.95 7.29 -15.81
C LEU A 133 3.19 6.39 -15.97
N ASN A 134 3.55 6.03 -17.20
CA ASN A 134 4.72 5.22 -17.52
C ASN A 134 6.04 5.91 -17.14
N LEU A 135 6.16 7.22 -17.41
CA LEU A 135 7.36 7.97 -17.06
C LEU A 135 7.59 7.97 -15.55
N ASP A 136 6.56 8.28 -14.78
CA ASP A 136 6.68 8.32 -13.32
C ASP A 136 6.81 6.92 -12.71
N PHE A 137 6.17 5.90 -13.30
CA PHE A 137 6.34 4.51 -12.84
C PHE A 137 7.79 4.04 -13.01
N ARG A 138 8.47 4.45 -14.10
CA ARG A 138 9.90 4.21 -14.29
C ARG A 138 10.74 4.82 -13.18
N ASN A 139 10.51 6.09 -12.87
CA ASN A 139 11.23 6.78 -11.81
C ASN A 139 10.98 6.12 -10.43
N VAL A 140 9.75 5.67 -10.19
CA VAL A 140 9.37 4.93 -8.99
C VAL A 140 10.14 3.61 -8.88
N ILE A 141 10.24 2.84 -9.98
CA ILE A 141 11.01 1.58 -10.00
C ILE A 141 12.50 1.86 -9.75
N GLU A 142 13.06 2.91 -10.35
CA GLU A 142 14.45 3.33 -10.11
C GLU A 142 14.68 3.66 -8.64
N TRP A 143 13.77 4.42 -8.02
CA TRP A 143 13.80 4.71 -6.59
C TRP A 143 13.80 3.42 -5.75
N PHE A 144 12.96 2.42 -6.09
CA PHE A 144 12.95 1.13 -5.39
C PHE A 144 14.29 0.42 -5.47
N TYR A 145 14.87 0.38 -6.66
CA TYR A 145 16.18 -0.24 -6.88
C TYR A 145 17.27 0.44 -6.04
N GLU A 146 17.33 1.76 -6.05
CA GLU A 146 18.30 2.55 -5.28
C GLU A 146 18.12 2.39 -3.76
N ASN A 147 16.88 2.19 -3.31
CA ASN A 147 16.55 2.03 -1.90
C ASN A 147 16.56 0.55 -1.44
N TYR A 148 17.00 -0.37 -2.31
CA TYR A 148 17.04 -1.81 -2.02
C TYR A 148 15.69 -2.40 -1.61
N MET A 149 14.63 -1.82 -2.11
CA MET A 149 13.28 -2.34 -1.96
C MET A 149 12.89 -3.14 -3.20
N VAL A 150 12.05 -4.14 -3.02
CA VAL A 150 11.61 -5.01 -4.12
C VAL A 150 10.12 -4.80 -4.35
N LEU A 151 9.80 -4.32 -5.56
CA LEU A 151 8.44 -4.29 -6.05
C LEU A 151 7.97 -5.72 -6.38
N ASN A 152 6.78 -6.10 -5.92
CA ASN A 152 6.18 -7.37 -6.30
C ASN A 152 5.40 -7.19 -7.60
N ALA A 153 6.07 -7.42 -8.74
CA ALA A 153 5.46 -7.22 -10.06
C ALA A 153 4.18 -8.04 -10.26
N ASP A 154 4.10 -9.25 -9.70
CA ASP A 154 2.92 -10.12 -9.80
C ASP A 154 1.69 -9.57 -9.06
N LYS A 155 1.92 -8.67 -8.12
CA LYS A 155 0.87 -7.98 -7.34
C LYS A 155 0.70 -6.51 -7.73
N CYS A 156 1.42 -6.06 -8.73
CA CYS A 156 1.19 -4.75 -9.31
C CYS A 156 0.08 -4.84 -10.34
N HIS A 157 -0.90 -3.97 -10.20
CA HIS A 157 -2.07 -3.96 -11.07
C HIS A 157 -2.24 -2.59 -11.70
N PHE A 158 -2.68 -2.59 -12.95
CA PHE A 158 -3.02 -1.39 -13.69
C PHE A 158 -4.55 -1.31 -13.86
N MET A 159 -5.14 -0.14 -13.72
CA MET A 159 -6.56 0.06 -13.96
C MET A 159 -6.80 1.39 -14.67
N CYS A 160 -7.56 1.35 -15.76
CA CYS A 160 -8.16 2.53 -16.38
C CYS A 160 -9.65 2.62 -15.99
N PHE A 161 -10.02 3.75 -15.40
CA PHE A 161 -11.38 4.01 -14.96
C PHE A 161 -12.23 4.59 -16.09
N GLY A 162 -13.52 4.26 -16.08
CA GLY A 162 -14.51 4.77 -17.06
C GLY A 162 -14.44 4.14 -18.44
N LEU A 163 -13.52 3.23 -18.69
CA LEU A 163 -13.30 2.59 -19.99
C LEU A 163 -13.79 1.14 -20.00
N ASN A 164 -14.59 0.79 -21.01
CA ASN A 164 -15.00 -0.61 -21.30
C ASN A 164 -13.95 -1.36 -22.12
N LYS A 165 -12.65 -1.10 -21.91
CA LYS A 165 -11.58 -1.72 -22.68
C LYS A 165 -10.86 -2.74 -21.80
N GLU A 166 -11.28 -3.99 -21.89
CA GLU A 166 -10.72 -5.11 -21.14
C GLU A 166 -9.29 -5.47 -21.61
N ASP A 167 -8.92 -5.07 -22.83
CA ASP A 167 -7.63 -5.43 -23.46
C ASP A 167 -6.53 -4.35 -23.31
N GLU A 168 -6.75 -3.31 -22.51
CA GLU A 168 -5.73 -2.27 -22.31
C GLU A 168 -4.60 -2.82 -21.44
N THR A 169 -3.35 -2.65 -21.89
CA THR A 169 -2.15 -2.98 -21.14
C THR A 169 -1.30 -1.73 -20.92
N LEU A 170 -0.55 -1.70 -19.86
CA LEU A 170 0.53 -0.76 -19.65
C LEU A 170 1.83 -1.54 -19.76
N GLU A 171 2.60 -1.27 -20.81
CA GLU A 171 3.87 -1.94 -21.03
C GLU A 171 5.01 -1.06 -20.52
N PHE A 172 5.87 -1.65 -19.74
CA PHE A 172 7.03 -1.01 -19.18
C PHE A 172 8.21 -1.97 -19.18
N ASP A 173 9.20 -1.72 -20.05
CA ASP A 173 10.36 -2.58 -20.28
C ASP A 173 9.93 -4.07 -20.42
N GLU A 174 10.33 -4.95 -19.48
CA GLU A 174 9.93 -6.36 -19.45
C GLU A 174 8.64 -6.62 -18.64
N ILE A 175 8.05 -5.59 -18.02
CA ILE A 175 6.85 -5.69 -17.20
C ILE A 175 5.64 -5.29 -18.04
N SER A 176 4.67 -6.20 -18.18
CA SER A 176 3.38 -5.92 -18.79
C SER A 176 2.29 -5.98 -17.73
N LEU A 177 1.71 -4.83 -17.39
CA LEU A 177 0.59 -4.74 -16.47
C LEU A 177 -0.72 -4.78 -17.24
N LYS A 178 -1.51 -5.83 -17.01
CA LYS A 178 -2.84 -5.97 -17.60
C LYS A 178 -3.84 -5.07 -16.88
N ASN A 179 -4.84 -4.60 -17.63
CA ASN A 179 -5.93 -3.84 -17.03
C ASN A 179 -6.75 -4.73 -16.09
N SER A 180 -6.85 -4.31 -14.85
CA SER A 180 -7.70 -4.95 -13.85
C SER A 180 -9.07 -4.27 -13.81
N ASN A 181 -10.12 -5.07 -13.71
CA ASN A 181 -11.47 -4.55 -13.57
C ASN A 181 -11.86 -4.27 -12.11
N LYS A 182 -11.10 -4.78 -11.16
CA LYS A 182 -11.35 -4.64 -9.71
C LYS A 182 -10.06 -4.67 -8.93
N GLU A 183 -9.91 -3.72 -8.02
CA GLU A 183 -8.78 -3.67 -7.08
C GLU A 183 -9.25 -3.44 -5.66
N LYS A 184 -8.48 -3.94 -4.71
CA LYS A 184 -8.78 -3.77 -3.29
C LYS A 184 -7.76 -2.83 -2.65
N ILE A 185 -8.22 -1.66 -2.19
CA ILE A 185 -7.40 -0.63 -1.56
C ILE A 185 -7.92 -0.40 -0.14
N LEU A 186 -7.07 -0.56 0.86
CA LEU A 186 -7.42 -0.30 2.27
C LEU A 186 -8.73 -0.98 2.71
N GLY A 187 -8.99 -2.18 2.19
CA GLY A 187 -10.20 -2.95 2.52
C GLY A 187 -11.44 -2.62 1.69
N ILE A 188 -11.39 -1.62 0.80
CA ILE A 188 -12.47 -1.28 -0.14
C ILE A 188 -12.15 -1.88 -1.50
N THR A 189 -13.09 -2.61 -2.09
CA THR A 189 -13.00 -3.09 -3.47
C THR A 189 -13.52 -2.00 -4.38
N ILE A 190 -12.67 -1.49 -5.27
CA ILE A 190 -12.99 -0.48 -6.29
C ILE A 190 -13.05 -1.19 -7.63
N ASP A 191 -14.06 -0.93 -8.43
CA ASP A 191 -14.16 -1.37 -9.81
C ASP A 191 -13.88 -0.21 -10.78
N ASN A 192 -13.51 -0.53 -12.02
CA ASN A 192 -13.16 0.45 -13.04
C ASN A 192 -14.31 1.39 -13.44
N LYS A 193 -15.55 1.04 -13.09
CA LYS A 193 -16.76 1.86 -13.31
C LYS A 193 -17.15 2.67 -12.07
N LEU A 194 -16.44 2.49 -10.94
CA LEU A 194 -16.73 3.12 -9.65
C LEU A 194 -18.15 2.83 -9.13
N THR A 195 -18.70 1.64 -9.44
CA THR A 195 -20.04 1.22 -8.96
C THR A 195 -20.00 0.71 -7.52
N PHE A 196 -18.85 0.20 -7.06
CA PHE A 196 -18.67 -0.44 -5.75
C PHE A 196 -19.61 -1.65 -5.49
N GLU A 197 -20.28 -2.16 -6.52
CA GLU A 197 -21.27 -3.25 -6.38
C GLU A 197 -20.64 -4.49 -5.73
N SER A 198 -19.44 -4.85 -6.16
CA SER A 198 -18.71 -5.98 -5.61
C SER A 198 -18.39 -5.77 -4.13
N HIS A 199 -17.98 -4.56 -3.74
CA HIS A 199 -17.69 -4.22 -2.35
C HIS A 199 -18.93 -4.35 -1.45
N PHE A 200 -20.06 -3.78 -1.90
CA PHE A 200 -21.31 -3.87 -1.15
C PHE A 200 -21.82 -5.32 -1.03
N THR A 201 -21.72 -6.12 -2.09
CA THR A 201 -22.09 -7.53 -2.07
C THR A 201 -21.26 -8.31 -1.04
N ASP A 202 -19.93 -8.12 -1.04
CA ASP A 202 -19.02 -8.74 -0.08
C ASP A 202 -19.34 -8.31 1.36
N LEU A 203 -19.60 -7.02 1.56
CA LEU A 203 -19.93 -6.47 2.87
C LEU A 203 -21.24 -7.05 3.42
N CYS A 204 -22.28 -7.12 2.59
CA CYS A 204 -23.57 -7.73 2.94
C CYS A 204 -23.42 -9.21 3.30
N THR A 205 -22.66 -9.96 2.49
CA THR A 205 -22.38 -11.38 2.73
C THR A 205 -21.67 -11.61 4.07
N LYS A 206 -20.57 -10.89 4.33
CA LYS A 206 -19.81 -10.98 5.59
C LYS A 206 -20.67 -10.57 6.79
N THR A 207 -21.50 -9.54 6.64
CA THR A 207 -22.37 -9.05 7.71
C THR A 207 -23.45 -10.11 8.01
N SER A 208 -24.09 -10.67 6.99
CA SER A 208 -25.10 -11.72 7.13
C SER A 208 -24.52 -12.98 7.82
N GLN A 209 -23.30 -13.38 7.46
CA GLN A 209 -22.61 -14.48 8.12
C GLN A 209 -22.38 -14.20 9.62
N LYS A 210 -21.90 -13.00 9.98
CA LYS A 210 -21.70 -12.59 11.38
C LYS A 210 -23.02 -12.57 12.16
N ILE A 211 -24.08 -12.02 11.57
CA ILE A 211 -25.42 -12.01 12.17
C ILE A 211 -25.92 -13.45 12.38
N GLY A 212 -25.71 -14.35 11.40
CA GLY A 212 -26.07 -15.76 11.51
C GLY A 212 -25.35 -16.46 12.67
N VAL A 213 -24.05 -16.19 12.84
CA VAL A 213 -23.29 -16.72 14.00
C VAL A 213 -23.86 -16.18 15.32
N LEU A 214 -24.06 -14.86 15.42
CA LEU A 214 -24.62 -14.22 16.62
C LEU A 214 -26.01 -14.78 16.96
N SER A 215 -26.86 -15.00 15.95
CA SER A 215 -28.19 -15.58 16.14
C SER A 215 -28.11 -16.99 16.71
N ARG A 216 -27.15 -17.81 16.27
CA ARG A 216 -26.98 -19.20 16.78
C ARG A 216 -26.50 -19.21 18.23
N ILE A 217 -25.61 -18.32 18.62
CA ILE A 217 -25.04 -18.27 19.97
C ILE A 217 -25.87 -17.44 20.95
N LYS A 218 -26.89 -16.71 20.48
CA LYS A 218 -27.73 -15.84 21.30
C LYS A 218 -28.29 -16.49 22.54
N ASN A 219 -28.72 -17.77 22.42
CA ASN A 219 -29.33 -18.51 23.53
C ASN A 219 -28.30 -18.99 24.56
N TYR A 220 -27.00 -18.99 24.21
CA TYR A 220 -25.90 -19.35 25.09
C TYR A 220 -25.23 -18.15 25.76
N LEU A 221 -25.63 -16.93 25.39
CA LEU A 221 -25.09 -15.68 25.96
C LEU A 221 -25.96 -15.26 27.13
N ASP A 222 -25.32 -15.05 28.28
CA ASP A 222 -25.94 -14.49 29.48
C ASP A 222 -26.44 -13.06 29.19
N ASP A 223 -27.58 -12.68 29.80
CA ASP A 223 -28.23 -11.38 29.55
C ASP A 223 -27.32 -10.17 29.87
N SER A 224 -26.37 -10.33 30.79
CA SER A 224 -25.33 -9.34 31.07
C SER A 224 -24.37 -9.09 29.91
N LYS A 225 -24.18 -10.09 29.03
CA LYS A 225 -23.32 -10.01 27.84
C LYS A 225 -24.05 -9.56 26.58
N LYS A 226 -25.39 -9.59 26.56
CA LYS A 226 -26.22 -9.13 25.43
C LYS A 226 -26.27 -7.58 25.34
N LYS A 227 -25.96 -6.85 26.42
CA LYS A 227 -26.08 -5.38 26.51
C LYS A 227 -24.78 -4.60 26.28
N LYS A 228 -23.62 -5.24 26.08
CA LYS A 228 -22.40 -4.53 25.70
C LYS A 228 -22.44 -4.27 24.19
N LYS A 229 -22.88 -3.06 23.85
CA LYS A 229 -22.80 -2.48 22.51
C LYS A 229 -21.36 -2.21 22.13
#